data_ba4af962ebe667696dbcaba1cef1d69d
#
_entry.id   ba4af962ebe667696dbcaba1cef1d69d
#
_cell.length_a   1.000
_cell.length_b   1.000
_cell.length_c   1.000
_cell.angle_alpha   90.00
_cell.angle_beta   90.00
_cell.angle_gamma   90.00
#
_symmetry.space_group_name_H-M   'P 1'
#
loop_
_entity.id
_entity.type
_entity.pdbx_description
1 polymer ?
#
loop_
_entity_poly.entity_id
_entity_poly.type
_entity_poly.pdbx_seq_one_letter_code
_entity_poly.pdbx_strand_id
1 'polypeptide(L)'
;MKLADQVIDPSENEAFPYKKETVYEVKTSTGNGIITFAKQFVGRPYVWGGNSLTDGIDCSHFVWQILTRCGAYDGEYTISGGWRSLGTEVASLDEARAGDVICYNGHVALYDGEGKIVEALNENAGITCDRPVDCDTILTIRRFAADDEIGGTNAEKIWNYFLMHGFTKEGAAGIMGNIANEASTDLNPTLLEYGSTSRTSLSGEQYTNLVDAGIISRDEVIRSSRFGLYSGGRYGYGLCGFTDPTIKEYLCRYTIDLGKSLGSLSGQLDSLMAYLSDYNPNLLDRLKNAEDVDTAATAFMREYEKCANQSTQQKLRTTAAEQIYNVMELYDSPVDVE
;
A
#
# COMPACT_ATOMS: atom_id res chain seq x y z
N MET A 1 -17.61 -18.97 14.28
CA MET A 1 -17.45 -19.42 12.90
C MET A 1 -16.31 -18.56 12.37
N LYS A 2 -15.14 -19.12 12.15
CA LYS A 2 -14.04 -18.37 11.53
C LYS A 2 -14.48 -17.98 10.13
N LEU A 3 -14.21 -16.74 9.71
CA LEU A 3 -14.42 -16.29 8.33
C LEU A 3 -13.72 -17.20 7.29
N ALA A 4 -12.74 -18.00 7.75
CA ALA A 4 -12.07 -19.04 6.97
C ALA A 4 -12.99 -20.15 6.40
N ASP A 5 -14.27 -20.18 6.78
CA ASP A 5 -15.26 -21.15 6.25
C ASP A 5 -16.15 -20.57 5.13
N GLN A 6 -15.96 -19.29 4.75
CA GLN A 6 -16.51 -18.79 3.49
C GLN A 6 -15.59 -19.24 2.36
N VAL A 7 -15.95 -20.37 1.78
CA VAL A 7 -15.34 -20.89 0.55
C VAL A 7 -15.64 -19.88 -0.55
N ILE A 8 -14.63 -19.09 -0.93
CA ILE A 8 -14.66 -18.35 -2.19
C ILE A 8 -14.57 -19.42 -3.27
N ASP A 9 -15.65 -19.64 -4.02
CA ASP A 9 -15.65 -20.57 -5.15
C ASP A 9 -14.69 -20.03 -6.22
N PRO A 10 -13.59 -20.74 -6.54
CA PRO A 10 -12.62 -20.27 -7.51
C PRO A 10 -13.19 -20.14 -8.94
N SER A 11 -14.40 -20.66 -9.19
CA SER A 11 -15.07 -20.58 -10.49
C SER A 11 -15.86 -19.28 -10.67
N GLU A 12 -16.16 -18.55 -9.58
CA GLU A 12 -16.77 -17.23 -9.66
C GLU A 12 -15.66 -16.18 -9.63
N ASN A 13 -15.28 -15.72 -10.79
CA ASN A 13 -14.20 -14.76 -11.10
C ASN A 13 -14.48 -13.33 -10.56
N GLU A 14 -15.23 -13.18 -9.50
CA GLU A 14 -15.62 -11.91 -8.87
C GLU A 14 -14.96 -11.63 -7.53
N ALA A 15 -14.05 -12.49 -7.05
CA ALA A 15 -13.44 -12.38 -5.72
C ALA A 15 -12.48 -11.19 -5.57
N PHE A 16 -11.95 -10.66 -6.67
CA PHE A 16 -11.18 -9.42 -6.69
C PHE A 16 -11.90 -8.38 -7.54
N PRO A 17 -12.36 -7.26 -6.98
CA PRO A 17 -13.10 -6.23 -7.73
C PRO A 17 -12.20 -5.41 -8.66
N TYR A 18 -11.07 -5.96 -9.11
CA TYR A 18 -10.15 -5.33 -10.02
C TYR A 18 -10.59 -5.55 -11.45
N LYS A 19 -11.33 -4.60 -12.01
CA LYS A 19 -11.43 -4.45 -13.46
C LYS A 19 -10.45 -3.36 -13.85
N LYS A 20 -9.52 -3.68 -14.76
CA LYS A 20 -8.71 -2.69 -15.46
C LYS A 20 -9.68 -1.71 -16.13
N GLU A 21 -9.95 -0.59 -15.49
CA GLU A 21 -10.67 0.50 -16.15
C GLU A 21 -9.70 1.23 -17.07
N THR A 22 -10.20 1.56 -18.25
CA THR A 22 -9.48 2.19 -19.33
C THR A 22 -8.69 3.41 -18.88
N VAL A 23 -7.41 3.34 -19.02
CA VAL A 23 -6.27 4.26 -19.19
C VAL A 23 -6.29 5.67 -18.56
N TYR A 24 -7.37 6.29 -18.16
CA TYR A 24 -7.38 7.71 -17.73
C TYR A 24 -7.89 8.01 -16.33
N GLU A 25 -8.24 7.00 -15.53
CA GLU A 25 -8.63 7.16 -14.14
C GLU A 25 -7.89 6.16 -13.23
N VAL A 26 -6.61 6.38 -13.03
CA VAL A 26 -5.91 5.77 -11.90
C VAL A 26 -6.10 6.70 -10.71
N LYS A 27 -7.15 6.52 -9.94
CA LYS A 27 -7.32 7.16 -8.63
C LYS A 27 -6.40 6.50 -7.62
N THR A 28 -5.14 6.88 -7.63
CA THR A 28 -4.16 6.41 -6.67
C THR A 28 -3.32 7.60 -6.22
N SER A 29 -3.56 8.08 -5.01
CA SER A 29 -2.80 9.17 -4.38
C SER A 29 -1.42 8.73 -3.88
N THR A 30 -0.83 7.71 -4.46
CA THR A 30 0.32 6.97 -3.98
C THR A 30 1.56 7.30 -4.77
N GLY A 31 2.69 7.31 -4.11
CA GLY A 31 3.93 7.65 -4.76
C GLY A 31 4.20 6.85 -6.02
N ASN A 32 4.14 5.51 -5.96
CA ASN A 32 4.35 4.65 -7.13
C ASN A 32 3.22 4.77 -8.16
N GLY A 33 1.97 4.87 -7.70
CA GLY A 33 0.84 5.09 -8.62
C GLY A 33 0.93 6.43 -9.34
N ILE A 34 1.35 7.50 -8.65
CA ILE A 34 1.65 8.80 -9.24
C ILE A 34 2.71 8.64 -10.34
N ILE A 35 3.80 7.92 -10.05
CA ILE A 35 4.89 7.70 -11.00
C ILE A 35 4.47 6.79 -12.16
N THR A 36 3.74 5.72 -11.88
CA THR A 36 3.20 4.83 -12.94
C THR A 36 2.28 5.60 -13.87
N PHE A 37 1.40 6.43 -13.32
CA PHE A 37 0.52 7.29 -14.13
C PHE A 37 1.32 8.34 -14.91
N ALA A 38 2.29 9.00 -14.29
CA ALA A 38 3.15 9.99 -14.95
C ALA A 38 3.95 9.39 -16.13
N LYS A 39 4.49 8.18 -15.96
CA LYS A 39 5.29 7.47 -16.97
C LYS A 39 4.49 7.13 -18.24
N GLN A 40 3.15 7.07 -18.18
CA GLN A 40 2.30 6.84 -19.39
C GLN A 40 2.41 7.97 -20.43
N PHE A 41 2.85 9.15 -20.02
CA PHE A 41 2.95 10.32 -20.89
C PHE A 41 4.37 10.57 -21.41
N VAL A 42 5.32 9.70 -21.11
CA VAL A 42 6.70 9.80 -21.62
C VAL A 42 6.70 9.82 -23.13
N GLY A 43 7.46 10.75 -23.72
CA GLY A 43 7.51 10.98 -25.18
C GLY A 43 6.43 11.95 -25.70
N ARG A 44 5.47 12.40 -24.89
CA ARG A 44 4.51 13.44 -25.27
C ARG A 44 5.18 14.82 -25.29
N PRO A 45 4.66 15.76 -26.11
CA PRO A 45 5.33 17.03 -26.32
C PRO A 45 5.30 17.96 -25.10
N TYR A 46 6.37 18.72 -24.94
CA TYR A 46 6.40 19.88 -24.06
C TYR A 46 5.87 21.12 -24.81
N VAL A 47 5.05 21.91 -24.16
CA VAL A 47 4.61 23.24 -24.65
C VAL A 47 4.64 24.21 -23.47
N TRP A 48 5.37 25.30 -23.58
CA TRP A 48 5.40 26.33 -22.56
C TRP A 48 4.01 26.92 -22.30
N GLY A 49 3.53 26.86 -21.05
CA GLY A 49 2.17 27.24 -20.66
C GLY A 49 1.09 26.26 -21.12
N GLY A 50 1.47 25.14 -21.74
CA GLY A 50 0.57 24.06 -22.13
C GLY A 50 0.03 23.30 -20.93
N ASN A 51 -1.21 22.77 -21.05
CA ASN A 51 -1.92 22.07 -20.00
C ASN A 51 -2.62 20.79 -20.50
N SER A 52 -2.11 20.16 -21.54
CA SER A 52 -2.62 18.91 -22.07
C SER A 52 -1.57 17.82 -21.95
N LEU A 53 -1.87 16.73 -21.25
CA LEU A 53 -0.98 15.59 -21.08
C LEU A 53 -0.62 14.91 -22.40
N THR A 54 -1.46 15.08 -23.43
CA THR A 54 -1.28 14.45 -24.76
C THR A 54 -0.80 15.41 -25.84
N ASP A 55 -1.23 16.67 -25.80
CA ASP A 55 -1.02 17.64 -26.90
C ASP A 55 0.06 18.67 -26.59
N GLY A 56 0.52 18.73 -25.33
CA GLY A 56 1.61 19.57 -24.87
C GLY A 56 1.38 20.20 -23.52
N ILE A 57 2.39 20.07 -22.66
CA ILE A 57 2.32 20.47 -21.27
C ILE A 57 3.68 21.03 -20.79
N ASP A 58 3.70 21.99 -19.86
CA ASP A 58 4.90 22.42 -19.19
C ASP A 58 5.12 21.67 -17.85
N CYS A 59 6.26 21.88 -17.22
CA CYS A 59 6.65 21.15 -16.01
C CYS A 59 5.67 21.33 -14.86
N SER A 60 5.17 22.54 -14.63
CA SER A 60 4.29 22.86 -13.52
C SER A 60 2.87 22.35 -13.72
N HIS A 61 2.35 22.43 -14.95
CA HIS A 61 1.07 21.83 -15.32
C HIS A 61 1.16 20.30 -15.30
N PHE A 62 2.29 19.71 -15.70
CA PHE A 62 2.50 18.28 -15.63
C PHE A 62 2.35 17.76 -14.20
N VAL A 63 3.11 18.33 -13.26
CA VAL A 63 3.00 17.96 -11.84
C VAL A 63 1.58 18.16 -11.33
N TRP A 64 0.94 19.29 -11.65
CA TRP A 64 -0.43 19.57 -11.24
C TRP A 64 -1.43 18.56 -11.79
N GLN A 65 -1.40 18.28 -13.09
CA GLN A 65 -2.30 17.32 -13.74
C GLN A 65 -2.14 15.91 -13.18
N ILE A 66 -0.88 15.47 -12.98
CA ILE A 66 -0.60 14.13 -12.42
C ILE A 66 -1.14 14.03 -11.00
N LEU A 67 -0.76 14.95 -10.10
CA LEU A 67 -1.17 14.89 -8.70
C LEU A 67 -2.68 15.02 -8.52
N THR A 68 -3.33 15.91 -9.29
CA THR A 68 -4.78 16.11 -9.21
C THR A 68 -5.55 14.88 -9.71
N ARG A 69 -5.12 14.30 -10.83
CA ARG A 69 -5.77 13.10 -11.39
C ARG A 69 -5.57 11.87 -10.50
N CYS A 70 -4.43 11.80 -9.82
CA CYS A 70 -4.17 10.76 -8.84
C CYS A 70 -4.89 11.00 -7.49
N GLY A 71 -5.56 12.14 -7.30
CA GLY A 71 -6.22 12.50 -6.03
C GLY A 71 -5.25 12.83 -4.89
N ALA A 72 -3.97 13.07 -5.21
CA ALA A 72 -2.94 13.46 -4.24
C ALA A 72 -2.95 14.97 -3.93
N TYR A 73 -3.55 15.77 -4.79
CA TYR A 73 -3.68 17.21 -4.64
C TYR A 73 -5.04 17.67 -5.20
N ASP A 74 -5.74 18.51 -4.44
CA ASP A 74 -7.06 19.07 -4.78
C ASP A 74 -7.06 20.59 -4.93
N GLY A 75 -5.85 21.19 -4.85
CA GLY A 75 -5.68 22.63 -4.94
C GLY A 75 -5.62 23.17 -6.36
N GLU A 76 -5.64 24.50 -6.47
CA GLU A 76 -5.53 25.20 -7.75
C GLU A 76 -4.11 25.05 -8.34
N TYR A 77 -4.02 25.23 -9.67
CA TYR A 77 -2.75 25.27 -10.37
C TYR A 77 -1.81 26.36 -9.83
N THR A 78 -0.52 26.04 -9.77
CA THR A 78 0.55 27.00 -9.48
C THR A 78 1.75 26.79 -10.38
N ILE A 79 2.54 27.84 -10.59
CA ILE A 79 3.80 27.78 -11.33
C ILE A 79 4.87 27.02 -10.57
N SER A 80 5.99 26.67 -11.23
CA SER A 80 7.10 25.90 -10.62
C SER A 80 7.60 26.45 -9.28
N GLY A 81 7.64 27.79 -9.12
CA GLY A 81 8.02 28.41 -7.85
C GLY A 81 7.02 28.25 -6.72
N GLY A 82 5.74 28.11 -7.01
CA GLY A 82 4.67 27.96 -6.00
C GLY A 82 4.67 26.57 -5.35
N TRP A 83 5.11 25.53 -6.06
CA TRP A 83 5.21 24.17 -5.51
C TRP A 83 6.12 24.08 -4.29
N ARG A 84 7.07 24.99 -4.12
CA ARG A 84 8.04 25.01 -3.00
C ARG A 84 7.37 25.19 -1.62
N SER A 85 6.17 25.74 -1.56
CA SER A 85 5.46 26.03 -0.32
C SER A 85 4.21 25.16 -0.11
N LEU A 86 3.92 24.24 -1.02
CA LEU A 86 2.77 23.34 -0.96
C LEU A 86 3.18 21.94 -0.46
N GLY A 87 2.20 21.17 0.02
CA GLY A 87 2.45 19.82 0.56
C GLY A 87 3.33 19.81 1.81
N THR A 88 3.79 18.63 2.22
CA THR A 88 4.68 18.44 3.37
C THR A 88 6.14 18.51 2.92
N GLU A 89 6.99 19.20 3.67
CA GLU A 89 8.42 19.26 3.38
C GLU A 89 9.12 17.94 3.72
N VAL A 90 9.96 17.47 2.80
CA VAL A 90 10.84 16.31 2.99
C VAL A 90 12.25 16.83 3.24
N ALA A 91 12.86 16.44 4.36
CA ALA A 91 14.07 17.06 4.88
C ALA A 91 15.32 16.80 4.02
N SER A 92 15.39 15.67 3.33
CA SER A 92 16.54 15.28 2.50
C SER A 92 16.14 14.35 1.36
N LEU A 93 17.03 14.18 0.40
CA LEU A 93 16.87 13.21 -0.69
C LEU A 93 16.83 11.76 -0.17
N ASP A 94 17.49 11.47 0.94
CA ASP A 94 17.48 10.13 1.56
C ASP A 94 16.11 9.77 2.15
N GLU A 95 15.30 10.78 2.45
CA GLU A 95 13.91 10.60 2.91
C GLU A 95 12.88 10.69 1.79
N ALA A 96 13.34 11.05 0.58
CA ALA A 96 12.46 11.19 -0.57
C ALA A 96 11.95 9.83 -1.05
N ARG A 97 10.68 9.82 -1.50
CA ARG A 97 9.99 8.62 -1.98
C ARG A 97 9.38 8.89 -3.35
N ALA A 98 9.08 7.83 -4.06
CA ALA A 98 8.35 7.93 -5.33
C ALA A 98 7.13 8.86 -5.19
N GLY A 99 6.88 9.69 -6.19
CA GLY A 99 5.77 10.66 -6.21
C GLY A 99 6.03 11.97 -5.47
N ASP A 100 7.16 12.12 -4.76
CA ASP A 100 7.56 13.40 -4.20
C ASP A 100 7.89 14.41 -5.31
N VAL A 101 7.51 15.65 -5.09
CA VAL A 101 7.80 16.76 -6.02
C VAL A 101 9.18 17.33 -5.72
N ILE A 102 10.09 17.25 -6.68
CA ILE A 102 11.40 17.85 -6.61
C ILE A 102 11.34 19.25 -7.21
N CYS A 103 11.69 20.24 -6.43
CA CYS A 103 11.67 21.64 -6.83
C CYS A 103 13.09 22.15 -7.11
N TYR A 104 13.33 22.55 -8.35
CA TYR A 104 14.54 23.18 -8.81
C TYR A 104 14.33 24.69 -9.05
N ASN A 105 15.37 25.37 -9.53
CA ASN A 105 15.23 26.77 -9.92
C ASN A 105 14.50 26.87 -11.27
N GLY A 106 13.25 27.34 -11.24
CA GLY A 106 12.41 27.50 -12.44
C GLY A 106 11.83 26.19 -12.99
N HIS A 107 12.00 25.05 -12.29
CA HIS A 107 11.54 23.75 -12.76
C HIS A 107 11.03 22.88 -11.62
N VAL A 108 10.13 21.93 -11.94
CA VAL A 108 9.61 20.91 -11.03
C VAL A 108 9.47 19.56 -11.73
N ALA A 109 9.65 18.50 -10.97
CA ALA A 109 9.58 17.12 -11.45
C ALA A 109 9.01 16.19 -10.38
N LEU A 110 8.65 14.97 -10.74
CA LEU A 110 8.23 13.92 -9.83
C LEU A 110 9.39 12.93 -9.62
N TYR A 111 9.73 12.62 -8.39
CA TYR A 111 10.77 11.64 -8.04
C TYR A 111 10.26 10.22 -8.25
N ASP A 112 11.02 9.37 -8.91
CA ASP A 112 10.62 7.99 -9.19
C ASP A 112 10.91 7.00 -8.05
N GLY A 113 11.58 7.45 -7.00
CA GLY A 113 11.97 6.59 -5.86
C GLY A 113 13.30 5.86 -6.06
N GLU A 114 13.87 5.90 -7.27
CA GLU A 114 15.08 5.14 -7.66
C GLU A 114 16.22 6.03 -8.17
N GLY A 115 16.23 7.28 -7.80
CA GLY A 115 17.29 8.25 -8.17
C GLY A 115 17.04 9.00 -9.46
N LYS A 116 15.85 8.88 -10.07
CA LYS A 116 15.48 9.58 -11.31
C LYS A 116 14.22 10.40 -11.13
N ILE A 117 13.90 11.19 -12.15
CA ILE A 117 12.70 12.04 -12.17
C ILE A 117 11.88 11.81 -13.43
N VAL A 118 10.56 11.99 -13.28
CA VAL A 118 9.59 12.07 -14.39
C VAL A 118 9.16 13.52 -14.53
N GLU A 119 9.31 14.11 -15.71
CA GLU A 119 9.15 15.53 -15.90
C GLU A 119 8.75 15.92 -17.33
N ALA A 120 8.06 17.03 -17.51
CA ALA A 120 7.99 17.71 -18.79
C ALA A 120 9.21 18.65 -18.88
N LEU A 121 10.23 18.24 -19.67
CA LEU A 121 11.57 18.86 -19.61
C LEU A 121 11.67 20.13 -20.44
N ASN A 122 11.49 20.03 -21.73
CA ASN A 122 11.55 21.15 -22.69
C ASN A 122 11.01 20.75 -24.07
N GLU A 123 10.94 21.71 -24.97
CA GLU A 123 10.38 21.54 -26.32
C GLU A 123 11.08 20.48 -27.19
N ASN A 124 12.35 20.19 -26.92
CA ASN A 124 13.12 19.20 -27.68
C ASN A 124 12.95 17.78 -27.14
N ALA A 125 12.78 17.64 -25.82
CA ALA A 125 12.76 16.35 -25.15
C ALA A 125 11.33 15.88 -24.82
N GLY A 126 10.38 16.82 -24.66
CA GLY A 126 9.04 16.46 -24.22
C GLY A 126 9.01 16.00 -22.76
N ILE A 127 8.16 15.02 -22.48
CA ILE A 127 8.07 14.36 -21.19
C ILE A 127 9.08 13.22 -21.14
N THR A 128 9.93 13.17 -20.10
CA THR A 128 11.02 12.20 -19.92
C THR A 128 10.98 11.55 -18.52
N CYS A 129 11.70 10.43 -18.34
CA CYS A 129 11.79 9.73 -17.05
C CYS A 129 13.18 9.16 -16.74
N ASP A 130 14.22 9.65 -17.42
CA ASP A 130 15.57 9.06 -17.38
C ASP A 130 16.63 9.96 -16.76
N ARG A 131 16.30 11.23 -16.46
CA ARG A 131 17.24 12.15 -15.84
C ARG A 131 17.47 11.84 -14.36
N PRO A 132 18.73 11.90 -13.87
CA PRO A 132 19.03 11.78 -12.44
C PRO A 132 18.35 12.91 -11.64
N VAL A 133 17.93 12.60 -10.43
CA VAL A 133 17.27 13.57 -9.52
C VAL A 133 18.21 14.73 -9.14
N ASP A 134 19.51 14.51 -9.12
CA ASP A 134 20.55 15.48 -8.82
C ASP A 134 21.10 16.21 -10.07
N CYS A 135 20.34 16.15 -11.18
CA CYS A 135 20.71 16.82 -12.45
C CYS A 135 20.78 18.34 -12.37
N ASP A 136 20.23 18.93 -11.32
CA ASP A 136 20.32 20.36 -10.96
C ASP A 136 20.21 20.52 -9.43
N THR A 137 20.45 21.73 -8.93
CA THR A 137 20.35 22.01 -7.49
C THR A 137 18.91 21.86 -7.00
N ILE A 138 18.69 20.91 -6.11
CA ILE A 138 17.41 20.71 -5.42
C ILE A 138 17.24 21.84 -4.41
N LEU A 139 16.15 22.61 -4.52
CA LEU A 139 15.82 23.69 -3.61
C LEU A 139 14.96 23.22 -2.43
N THR A 140 14.03 22.33 -2.69
CA THR A 140 13.19 21.65 -1.69
C THR A 140 12.52 20.42 -2.32
N ILE A 141 12.11 19.50 -1.48
CA ILE A 141 11.35 18.32 -1.83
C ILE A 141 10.01 18.41 -1.12
N ARG A 142 8.92 18.17 -1.83
CA ARG A 142 7.55 18.32 -1.30
C ARG A 142 6.73 17.06 -1.51
N ARG A 143 6.11 16.55 -0.44
CA ARG A 143 5.26 15.36 -0.45
C ARG A 143 3.80 15.74 -0.46
N PHE A 144 3.05 15.12 -1.37
CA PHE A 144 1.60 15.23 -1.52
C PHE A 144 0.92 13.89 -1.30
N ALA A 145 1.63 12.79 -1.55
CA ALA A 145 1.13 11.46 -1.22
C ALA A 145 0.93 11.34 0.29
N ALA A 146 -0.18 10.77 0.71
CA ALA A 146 -0.42 10.46 2.13
C ALA A 146 0.69 9.54 2.65
N ASP A 147 1.17 9.81 3.83
CA ASP A 147 2.46 9.33 4.37
C ASP A 147 2.61 7.81 4.46
N ASP A 148 1.58 7.00 4.29
CA ASP A 148 1.69 5.57 4.55
C ASP A 148 0.82 4.66 3.66
N GLU A 149 0.15 5.19 2.64
CA GLU A 149 -0.80 4.37 1.91
C GLU A 149 -0.65 4.51 0.39
N ILE A 150 0.33 3.79 -0.15
CA ILE A 150 0.60 3.76 -1.59
C ILE A 150 -0.40 2.83 -2.29
N GLY A 151 -1.49 3.35 -2.84
CA GLY A 151 -2.55 2.64 -3.59
C GLY A 151 -3.94 3.20 -3.33
N GLY A 152 -4.84 3.07 -4.29
CA GLY A 152 -6.25 3.43 -4.13
C GLY A 152 -6.97 2.43 -3.22
N THR A 153 -6.69 1.14 -3.39
CA THR A 153 -7.29 0.03 -2.63
C THR A 153 -6.32 -0.52 -1.59
N ASN A 154 -6.84 -1.25 -0.61
CA ASN A 154 -5.99 -1.94 0.36
C ASN A 154 -5.05 -2.95 -0.33
N ALA A 155 -5.50 -3.61 -1.40
CA ALA A 155 -4.67 -4.53 -2.16
C ALA A 155 -3.45 -3.84 -2.77
N GLU A 156 -3.64 -2.70 -3.44
CA GLU A 156 -2.54 -1.91 -4.01
C GLU A 156 -1.59 -1.42 -2.93
N LYS A 157 -2.13 -0.91 -1.83
CA LYS A 157 -1.34 -0.42 -0.70
C LYS A 157 -0.45 -1.52 -0.12
N ILE A 158 -1.00 -2.71 0.12
CA ILE A 158 -0.25 -3.85 0.66
C ILE A 158 0.79 -4.34 -0.33
N TRP A 159 0.42 -4.45 -1.62
CA TRP A 159 1.34 -4.82 -2.69
C TRP A 159 2.54 -3.89 -2.75
N ASN A 160 2.28 -2.59 -2.88
CA ASN A 160 3.32 -1.58 -2.95
C ASN A 160 4.19 -1.55 -1.68
N TYR A 161 3.58 -1.72 -0.50
CA TYR A 161 4.33 -1.83 0.75
C TYR A 161 5.37 -2.96 0.67
N PHE A 162 4.96 -4.17 0.26
CA PHE A 162 5.90 -5.29 0.18
C PHE A 162 6.99 -5.08 -0.86
N LEU A 163 6.66 -4.57 -2.06
CA LEU A 163 7.66 -4.29 -3.08
C LEU A 163 8.69 -3.25 -2.61
N MET A 164 8.24 -2.18 -1.95
CA MET A 164 9.13 -1.16 -1.36
C MET A 164 10.03 -1.73 -0.25
N HIS A 165 9.59 -2.77 0.45
CA HIS A 165 10.38 -3.44 1.48
C HIS A 165 11.23 -4.62 0.94
N GLY A 166 11.41 -4.66 -0.38
CA GLY A 166 12.32 -5.58 -1.06
C GLY A 166 11.80 -7.01 -1.21
N PHE A 167 10.47 -7.18 -1.26
CA PHE A 167 9.88 -8.46 -1.64
C PHE A 167 9.80 -8.60 -3.15
N THR A 168 9.92 -9.84 -3.63
CA THR A 168 9.50 -10.20 -4.98
C THR A 168 7.98 -10.09 -5.12
N LYS A 169 7.48 -9.99 -6.34
CA LYS A 169 6.04 -10.02 -6.63
C LYS A 169 5.39 -11.32 -6.13
N GLU A 170 6.07 -12.43 -6.29
CA GLU A 170 5.66 -13.75 -5.83
C GLU A 170 5.55 -13.81 -4.30
N GLY A 171 6.51 -13.24 -3.59
CA GLY A 171 6.50 -13.15 -2.14
C GLY A 171 5.37 -12.27 -1.62
N ALA A 172 5.18 -11.11 -2.23
CA ALA A 172 4.09 -10.20 -1.91
C ALA A 172 2.72 -10.87 -2.12
N ALA A 173 2.51 -11.47 -3.29
CA ALA A 173 1.28 -12.20 -3.61
C ALA A 173 1.02 -13.36 -2.63
N GLY A 174 2.06 -14.12 -2.30
CA GLY A 174 1.95 -15.24 -1.36
C GLY A 174 1.48 -14.82 0.03
N ILE A 175 1.99 -13.70 0.57
CA ILE A 175 1.52 -13.13 1.84
C ILE A 175 0.08 -12.61 1.68
N MET A 176 -0.20 -11.85 0.63
CA MET A 176 -1.52 -11.24 0.40
C MET A 176 -2.61 -12.30 0.22
N GLY A 177 -2.33 -13.45 -0.41
CA GLY A 177 -3.27 -14.56 -0.51
C GLY A 177 -3.65 -15.15 0.87
N ASN A 178 -2.74 -15.12 1.83
CA ASN A 178 -3.03 -15.47 3.20
C ASN A 178 -3.87 -14.38 3.89
N ILE A 179 -3.49 -13.12 3.76
CA ILE A 179 -4.23 -11.98 4.31
C ILE A 179 -5.68 -11.97 3.79
N ALA A 180 -5.91 -12.23 2.50
CA ALA A 180 -7.26 -12.27 1.91
C ALA A 180 -8.17 -13.33 2.55
N ASN A 181 -7.59 -14.39 3.08
CA ASN A 181 -8.33 -15.42 3.81
C ASN A 181 -8.57 -15.09 5.30
N GLU A 182 -7.81 -14.15 5.88
CA GLU A 182 -7.98 -13.70 7.28
C GLU A 182 -8.79 -12.39 7.37
N ALA A 183 -8.56 -11.44 6.46
CA ALA A 183 -9.08 -10.08 6.51
C ALA A 183 -10.21 -9.78 5.50
N SER A 184 -10.81 -10.79 4.90
CA SER A 184 -11.75 -10.68 3.77
C SER A 184 -11.10 -10.26 2.44
N THR A 185 -11.87 -10.32 1.35
CA THR A 185 -11.37 -10.03 -0.01
C THR A 185 -10.97 -8.57 -0.25
N ASP A 186 -11.48 -7.64 0.56
CA ASP A 186 -11.12 -6.22 0.54
C ASP A 186 -9.89 -5.89 1.41
N LEU A 187 -9.28 -6.92 2.02
CA LEU A 187 -8.08 -6.80 2.86
C LEU A 187 -8.25 -5.73 3.95
N ASN A 188 -9.34 -5.85 4.70
CA ASN A 188 -9.78 -4.83 5.65
C ASN A 188 -8.92 -4.81 6.92
N PRO A 189 -8.16 -3.73 7.20
CA PRO A 189 -7.30 -3.64 8.37
C PRO A 189 -8.08 -3.44 9.69
N THR A 190 -9.37 -3.18 9.63
CA THR A 190 -10.21 -3.03 10.83
C THR A 190 -11.06 -4.27 11.11
N LEU A 191 -10.87 -5.37 10.39
CA LEU A 191 -11.66 -6.56 10.61
C LEU A 191 -11.48 -7.08 12.04
N LEU A 192 -12.58 -7.32 12.74
CA LEU A 192 -12.62 -7.90 14.07
C LEU A 192 -13.24 -9.30 14.00
N GLU A 193 -12.49 -10.31 14.43
CA GLU A 193 -12.98 -11.69 14.47
C GLU A 193 -14.06 -11.85 15.54
N TYR A 194 -15.23 -12.33 15.11
CA TYR A 194 -16.31 -12.75 16.01
C TYR A 194 -16.23 -14.27 16.19
N GLY A 195 -15.63 -14.73 17.27
CA GLY A 195 -15.74 -16.14 17.61
C GLY A 195 -17.18 -16.53 17.99
N SER A 196 -17.49 -17.82 17.93
CA SER A 196 -18.81 -18.37 18.27
C SER A 196 -19.24 -18.05 19.71
N THR A 197 -18.33 -17.62 20.57
CA THR A 197 -18.53 -17.23 21.96
C THR A 197 -18.46 -15.71 22.18
N SER A 198 -18.17 -14.93 21.15
CA SER A 198 -18.15 -13.45 21.25
C SER A 198 -19.56 -12.93 21.50
N ARG A 199 -19.70 -12.02 22.46
CA ARG A 199 -20.94 -11.32 22.79
C ARG A 199 -20.93 -9.85 22.39
N THR A 200 -19.87 -9.39 21.73
CA THR A 200 -19.78 -8.00 21.31
C THR A 200 -20.65 -7.73 20.08
N SER A 201 -21.29 -6.57 20.07
CA SER A 201 -21.98 -6.02 18.88
C SER A 201 -21.14 -4.98 18.16
N LEU A 202 -19.89 -4.75 18.58
CA LEU A 202 -19.01 -3.75 17.96
C LEU A 202 -18.59 -4.21 16.57
N SER A 203 -18.70 -3.36 15.58
CA SER A 203 -17.99 -3.55 14.31
C SER A 203 -16.49 -3.36 14.53
N GLY A 204 -15.66 -3.86 13.60
CA GLY A 204 -14.22 -3.64 13.66
C GLY A 204 -13.84 -2.16 13.65
N GLU A 205 -14.55 -1.35 12.85
CA GLU A 205 -14.38 0.10 12.83
C GLU A 205 -14.76 0.75 14.18
N GLN A 206 -15.90 0.34 14.77
CA GLN A 206 -16.28 0.85 16.10
C GLN A 206 -15.25 0.50 17.16
N TYR A 207 -14.70 -0.73 17.12
CA TYR A 207 -13.65 -1.16 18.02
C TYR A 207 -12.38 -0.30 17.83
N THR A 208 -11.95 -0.11 16.58
CA THR A 208 -10.81 0.74 16.22
C THR A 208 -10.98 2.15 16.78
N ASN A 209 -12.14 2.78 16.53
CA ASN A 209 -12.43 4.13 17.00
C ASN A 209 -12.38 4.26 18.54
N LEU A 210 -12.80 3.22 19.27
CA LEU A 210 -12.72 3.22 20.73
C LEU A 210 -11.28 3.09 21.23
N VAL A 211 -10.43 2.34 20.53
CA VAL A 211 -9.00 2.23 20.84
C VAL A 211 -8.30 3.55 20.53
N ASP A 212 -8.53 4.10 19.36
CA ASP A 212 -7.91 5.36 18.90
C ASP A 212 -8.31 6.56 19.79
N ALA A 213 -9.53 6.54 20.33
CA ALA A 213 -10.00 7.51 21.33
C ALA A 213 -9.46 7.25 22.76
N GLY A 214 -8.66 6.21 22.98
CA GLY A 214 -8.14 5.84 24.29
C GLY A 214 -9.18 5.29 25.27
N ILE A 215 -10.40 4.98 24.80
CA ILE A 215 -11.47 4.38 25.61
C ILE A 215 -11.17 2.90 25.88
N ILE A 216 -10.61 2.21 24.91
CA ILE A 216 -9.98 0.90 25.08
C ILE A 216 -8.48 1.12 25.13
N SER A 217 -7.87 0.81 26.25
CA SER A 217 -6.43 0.99 26.44
C SER A 217 -5.62 -0.06 25.69
N ARG A 218 -4.34 0.24 25.46
CA ARG A 218 -3.35 -0.67 24.88
C ARG A 218 -3.33 -2.05 25.57
N ASP A 219 -3.33 -2.08 26.90
CA ASP A 219 -3.33 -3.32 27.68
C ASP A 219 -4.63 -4.12 27.47
N GLU A 220 -5.75 -3.43 27.31
CA GLU A 220 -7.03 -4.07 26.99
C GLU A 220 -7.05 -4.63 25.56
N VAL A 221 -6.41 -4.01 24.58
CA VAL A 221 -6.23 -4.59 23.25
C VAL A 221 -5.47 -5.91 23.33
N ILE A 222 -4.40 -5.95 24.11
CA ILE A 222 -3.51 -7.13 24.21
C ILE A 222 -4.15 -8.25 25.04
N ARG A 223 -4.77 -7.94 26.17
CA ARG A 223 -5.06 -8.92 27.23
C ARG A 223 -6.50 -8.97 27.74
N SER A 224 -7.37 -8.06 27.33
CA SER A 224 -8.68 -7.91 27.95
C SER A 224 -9.82 -8.61 27.18
N SER A 225 -10.85 -9.01 27.92
CA SER A 225 -12.14 -9.48 27.42
C SER A 225 -13.22 -8.40 27.44
N ARG A 226 -12.83 -7.12 27.58
CA ARG A 226 -13.77 -6.00 27.60
C ARG A 226 -14.64 -6.00 26.36
N PHE A 227 -15.88 -5.56 26.49
CA PHE A 227 -16.89 -5.51 25.43
C PHE A 227 -17.33 -6.88 24.86
N GLY A 228 -17.18 -7.95 25.62
CA GLY A 228 -17.62 -9.28 25.22
C GLY A 228 -16.69 -10.02 24.29
N LEU A 229 -15.48 -9.51 24.07
CA LEU A 229 -14.40 -10.19 23.36
C LEU A 229 -13.84 -11.34 24.20
N TYR A 230 -13.03 -12.22 23.58
CA TYR A 230 -12.44 -13.35 24.28
C TYR A 230 -11.59 -12.93 25.47
N SER A 231 -11.68 -13.70 26.55
CA SER A 231 -10.85 -13.52 27.73
C SER A 231 -9.36 -13.65 27.37
N GLY A 232 -8.54 -12.77 27.93
CA GLY A 232 -7.10 -12.74 27.66
C GLY A 232 -6.70 -12.19 26.29
N GLY A 233 -7.59 -11.46 25.62
CA GLY A 233 -7.29 -10.80 24.34
C GLY A 233 -7.15 -11.73 23.14
N ARG A 234 -7.63 -12.96 23.24
CA ARG A 234 -7.57 -13.95 22.16
C ARG A 234 -8.74 -13.82 21.18
N TYR A 235 -8.75 -12.76 20.42
CA TYR A 235 -9.61 -12.53 19.29
C TYR A 235 -8.76 -12.01 18.14
N GLY A 236 -9.12 -12.33 16.90
CA GLY A 236 -8.44 -11.82 15.72
C GLY A 236 -8.83 -10.38 15.44
N TYR A 237 -7.86 -9.56 15.08
CA TYR A 237 -8.07 -8.19 14.62
C TYR A 237 -7.12 -7.87 13.48
N GLY A 238 -7.60 -7.12 12.48
CA GLY A 238 -6.79 -6.58 11.41
C GLY A 238 -6.40 -7.60 10.33
N LEU A 239 -5.42 -7.23 9.52
CA LEU A 239 -5.03 -7.91 8.29
C LEU A 239 -4.68 -9.40 8.48
N CYS A 240 -3.93 -9.73 9.51
CA CYS A 240 -3.48 -11.09 9.77
C CYS A 240 -4.23 -11.74 10.94
N GLY A 241 -5.42 -11.24 11.27
CA GLY A 241 -6.18 -11.77 12.40
C GLY A 241 -5.37 -11.81 13.67
N PHE A 242 -4.62 -10.75 14.01
CA PHE A 242 -3.71 -10.67 15.15
C PHE A 242 -4.40 -11.15 16.44
N THR A 243 -4.10 -12.35 16.88
CA THR A 243 -4.84 -13.04 17.96
C THR A 243 -4.01 -13.22 19.22
N ASP A 244 -2.74 -13.64 19.09
CA ASP A 244 -1.87 -13.92 20.23
C ASP A 244 -1.41 -12.62 20.90
N PRO A 245 -1.34 -12.58 22.26
CA PRO A 245 -0.88 -11.39 22.99
C PRO A 245 0.50 -10.90 22.55
N THR A 246 1.43 -11.78 22.16
CA THR A 246 2.75 -11.37 21.68
C THR A 246 2.66 -10.63 20.36
N ILE A 247 1.84 -11.15 19.42
CA ILE A 247 1.63 -10.49 18.13
C ILE A 247 0.90 -9.16 18.31
N LYS A 248 -0.09 -9.09 19.22
CA LYS A 248 -0.77 -7.83 19.57
C LYS A 248 0.14 -6.80 20.22
N GLU A 249 1.16 -7.25 20.95
CA GLU A 249 2.19 -6.35 21.47
C GLU A 249 2.93 -5.63 20.34
N TYR A 250 3.27 -6.36 19.25
CA TYR A 250 3.86 -5.75 18.04
C TYR A 250 2.85 -4.82 17.35
N LEU A 251 1.61 -5.25 17.19
CA LEU A 251 0.55 -4.41 16.63
C LEU A 251 0.47 -3.07 17.35
N CYS A 252 0.36 -3.08 18.69
CA CYS A 252 0.27 -1.85 19.47
C CYS A 252 1.54 -1.00 19.37
N ARG A 253 2.73 -1.63 19.35
CA ARG A 253 4.00 -0.93 19.21
C ARG A 253 4.11 -0.14 17.91
N TYR A 254 3.63 -0.70 16.81
CA TYR A 254 3.73 -0.09 15.48
C TYR A 254 2.50 0.73 15.08
N THR A 255 1.49 0.78 15.93
CA THR A 255 0.29 1.62 15.78
C THR A 255 0.17 2.61 16.93
N ILE A 256 -0.47 2.23 18.03
CA ILE A 256 -0.81 3.09 19.17
C ILE A 256 0.41 3.83 19.74
N ASP A 257 1.51 3.12 19.97
CA ASP A 257 2.72 3.68 20.60
C ASP A 257 3.41 4.71 19.69
N LEU A 258 3.14 4.68 18.38
CA LEU A 258 3.60 5.66 17.39
C LEU A 258 2.55 6.73 17.06
N GLY A 259 1.41 6.76 17.79
CA GLY A 259 0.33 7.71 17.53
C GLY A 259 -0.47 7.43 16.25
N LYS A 260 -0.33 6.24 15.66
CA LYS A 260 -1.13 5.79 14.52
C LYS A 260 -2.42 5.15 15.01
N SER A 261 -3.47 5.14 14.15
CA SER A 261 -4.68 4.34 14.39
C SER A 261 -4.33 2.85 14.52
N LEU A 262 -5.07 2.12 15.38
CA LEU A 262 -4.98 0.66 15.44
C LEU A 262 -5.29 0.02 14.08
N GLY A 263 -6.20 0.65 13.30
CA GLY A 263 -6.56 0.26 11.95
C GLY A 263 -5.57 0.73 10.87
N SER A 264 -4.46 1.38 11.22
CA SER A 264 -3.44 1.81 10.26
C SER A 264 -2.88 0.61 9.49
N LEU A 265 -3.07 0.61 8.18
CA LEU A 265 -2.61 -0.46 7.31
C LEU A 265 -1.09 -0.60 7.36
N SER A 266 -0.37 0.51 7.22
CA SER A 266 1.09 0.52 7.32
C SER A 266 1.57 0.08 8.70
N GLY A 267 0.95 0.56 9.78
CA GLY A 267 1.29 0.13 11.14
C GLY A 267 1.12 -1.38 11.36
N GLN A 268 0.10 -1.98 10.77
CA GLN A 268 -0.13 -3.42 10.82
C GLN A 268 0.91 -4.20 9.99
N LEU A 269 1.29 -3.70 8.82
CA LEU A 269 2.33 -4.30 7.99
C LEU A 269 3.71 -4.17 8.65
N ASP A 270 4.04 -3.01 9.21
CA ASP A 270 5.27 -2.81 10.00
C ASP A 270 5.35 -3.79 11.19
N SER A 271 4.23 -3.99 11.86
CA SER A 271 4.08 -4.95 12.96
C SER A 271 4.36 -6.39 12.51
N LEU A 272 3.80 -6.80 11.37
CA LEU A 272 4.03 -8.11 10.77
C LEU A 272 5.52 -8.30 10.41
N MET A 273 6.11 -7.30 9.74
CA MET A 273 7.53 -7.34 9.34
C MET A 273 8.46 -7.46 10.54
N ALA A 274 8.22 -6.65 11.58
CA ALA A 274 9.03 -6.69 12.79
C ALA A 274 8.88 -8.03 13.54
N TYR A 275 7.66 -8.56 13.64
CA TYR A 275 7.42 -9.86 14.23
C TYR A 275 8.14 -10.99 13.48
N LEU A 276 8.05 -11.00 12.13
CA LEU A 276 8.75 -11.98 11.31
C LEU A 276 10.27 -11.85 11.45
N SER A 277 10.79 -10.63 11.49
CA SER A 277 12.21 -10.37 11.69
C SER A 277 12.74 -10.95 13.00
N ASP A 278 11.97 -10.81 14.09
CA ASP A 278 12.40 -11.23 15.42
C ASP A 278 12.18 -12.73 15.68
N TYR A 279 11.09 -13.30 15.16
CA TYR A 279 10.70 -14.68 15.48
C TYR A 279 10.88 -15.69 14.35
N ASN A 280 10.91 -15.25 13.10
CA ASN A 280 11.10 -16.15 11.95
C ASN A 280 11.86 -15.45 10.80
N PRO A 281 13.10 -15.01 11.02
CA PRO A 281 13.88 -14.31 10.00
C PRO A 281 14.13 -15.16 8.74
N ASN A 282 14.22 -16.48 8.88
CA ASN A 282 14.37 -17.38 7.74
C ASN A 282 13.12 -17.41 6.84
N LEU A 283 11.92 -17.33 7.41
CA LEU A 283 10.69 -17.20 6.64
C LEU A 283 10.66 -15.85 5.91
N LEU A 284 10.98 -14.78 6.62
CA LEU A 284 11.02 -13.43 6.05
C LEU A 284 11.96 -13.35 4.86
N ASP A 285 13.17 -13.92 4.96
CA ASP A 285 14.14 -13.94 3.88
C ASP A 285 13.62 -14.75 2.68
N ARG A 286 13.04 -15.94 2.90
CA ARG A 286 12.44 -16.73 1.80
C ARG A 286 11.27 -16.01 1.13
N LEU A 287 10.45 -15.30 1.87
CA LEU A 287 9.34 -14.54 1.30
C LEU A 287 9.84 -13.35 0.49
N LYS A 288 10.90 -12.67 0.95
CA LYS A 288 11.52 -11.57 0.19
C LYS A 288 12.14 -12.04 -1.13
N ASN A 289 12.66 -13.26 -1.18
CA ASN A 289 13.35 -13.81 -2.34
C ASN A 289 12.55 -14.94 -3.01
N ALA A 290 11.23 -14.98 -2.86
CA ALA A 290 10.40 -16.02 -3.44
C ALA A 290 10.39 -15.96 -4.98
N GLU A 291 10.51 -17.11 -5.63
CA GLU A 291 10.45 -17.25 -7.09
C GLU A 291 9.13 -17.91 -7.55
N ASP A 292 8.26 -18.28 -6.61
CA ASP A 292 7.02 -19.00 -6.87
C ASP A 292 5.94 -18.62 -5.84
N VAL A 293 4.77 -18.25 -6.36
CA VAL A 293 3.63 -17.75 -5.57
C VAL A 293 3.10 -18.81 -4.61
N ASP A 294 2.94 -20.06 -5.08
CA ASP A 294 2.41 -21.18 -4.28
C ASP A 294 3.33 -21.53 -3.13
N THR A 295 4.64 -21.54 -3.41
CA THR A 295 5.67 -21.78 -2.41
C THR A 295 5.66 -20.71 -1.33
N ALA A 296 5.56 -19.43 -1.71
CA ALA A 296 5.48 -18.31 -0.78
C ALA A 296 4.20 -18.38 0.08
N ALA A 297 3.05 -18.58 -0.55
CA ALA A 297 1.76 -18.68 0.15
C ALA A 297 1.73 -19.86 1.13
N THR A 298 2.26 -21.00 0.72
CA THR A 298 2.34 -22.20 1.55
C THR A 298 3.29 -22.03 2.73
N ALA A 299 4.44 -21.38 2.51
CA ALA A 299 5.41 -21.10 3.58
C ALA A 299 4.81 -20.18 4.64
N PHE A 300 4.19 -19.08 4.24
CA PHE A 300 3.54 -18.14 5.16
C PHE A 300 2.41 -18.83 5.95
N MET A 301 1.54 -19.57 5.27
CA MET A 301 0.45 -20.32 5.89
C MET A 301 0.95 -21.29 6.98
N ARG A 302 2.01 -22.05 6.68
CA ARG A 302 2.49 -23.10 7.58
C ARG A 302 3.28 -22.56 8.76
N GLU A 303 4.05 -21.53 8.55
CA GLU A 303 5.06 -21.08 9.52
C GLU A 303 4.62 -19.84 10.32
N TYR A 304 3.77 -19.00 9.73
CA TYR A 304 3.19 -17.84 10.41
C TYR A 304 1.75 -18.13 10.89
N GLU A 305 0.82 -18.45 9.98
CA GLU A 305 -0.60 -18.65 10.32
C GLU A 305 -0.86 -19.95 11.10
N LYS A 306 -0.09 -21.00 10.83
CA LYS A 306 -0.20 -22.31 11.48
C LYS A 306 -1.62 -22.89 11.47
N CYS A 307 -2.30 -22.77 10.33
CA CYS A 307 -3.70 -23.15 10.16
C CYS A 307 -3.96 -24.64 10.44
N ALA A 308 -5.14 -24.94 10.98
CA ALA A 308 -5.70 -26.29 10.97
C ALA A 308 -6.12 -26.68 9.53
N ASN A 309 -6.30 -28.00 9.26
CA ASN A 309 -6.73 -28.51 7.93
C ASN A 309 -5.83 -28.02 6.77
N GLN A 310 -4.53 -28.21 6.93
CA GLN A 310 -3.50 -27.63 6.04
C GLN A 310 -3.74 -27.83 4.54
N SER A 311 -4.25 -29.00 4.08
CA SER A 311 -4.43 -29.26 2.65
C SER A 311 -5.53 -28.37 2.03
N THR A 312 -6.66 -28.19 2.72
CA THR A 312 -7.75 -27.33 2.24
C THR A 312 -7.34 -25.86 2.32
N GLN A 313 -6.73 -25.46 3.44
CA GLN A 313 -6.27 -24.09 3.66
C GLN A 313 -5.16 -23.72 2.67
N GLN A 314 -4.26 -24.62 2.34
CA GLN A 314 -3.22 -24.39 1.36
C GLN A 314 -3.85 -24.06 0.00
N LYS A 315 -4.77 -24.89 -0.50
CA LYS A 315 -5.40 -24.65 -1.80
C LYS A 315 -6.12 -23.28 -1.86
N LEU A 316 -6.85 -22.90 -0.80
CA LEU A 316 -7.55 -21.62 -0.77
C LEU A 316 -6.56 -20.44 -0.84
N ARG A 317 -5.48 -20.49 -0.05
CA ARG A 317 -4.51 -19.41 0.04
C ARG A 317 -3.63 -19.29 -1.21
N THR A 318 -3.23 -20.43 -1.81
CA THR A 318 -2.46 -20.40 -3.05
C THR A 318 -3.31 -19.90 -4.21
N THR A 319 -4.57 -20.35 -4.32
CA THR A 319 -5.49 -19.82 -5.36
C THR A 319 -5.69 -18.31 -5.21
N ALA A 320 -5.91 -17.81 -3.99
CA ALA A 320 -6.05 -16.37 -3.76
C ALA A 320 -4.75 -15.62 -4.10
N ALA A 321 -3.59 -16.18 -3.75
CA ALA A 321 -2.29 -15.59 -4.06
C ALA A 321 -2.03 -15.51 -5.57
N GLU A 322 -2.35 -16.56 -6.33
CA GLU A 322 -2.24 -16.56 -7.79
C GLU A 322 -3.16 -15.53 -8.44
N GLN A 323 -4.40 -15.41 -7.95
CA GLN A 323 -5.34 -14.40 -8.44
C GLN A 323 -4.82 -12.98 -8.19
N ILE A 324 -4.31 -12.72 -6.99
CA ILE A 324 -3.71 -11.44 -6.62
C ILE A 324 -2.50 -11.15 -7.51
N TYR A 325 -1.60 -12.11 -7.67
CA TYR A 325 -0.41 -11.97 -8.52
C TYR A 325 -0.80 -11.53 -9.94
N ASN A 326 -1.72 -12.26 -10.56
CA ASN A 326 -2.15 -11.98 -11.93
C ASN A 326 -2.78 -10.59 -12.07
N VAL A 327 -3.58 -10.15 -11.09
CA VAL A 327 -4.20 -8.83 -11.10
C VAL A 327 -3.18 -7.72 -10.88
N MET A 328 -2.29 -7.90 -9.90
CA MET A 328 -1.31 -6.88 -9.53
C MET A 328 -0.17 -6.77 -10.54
N GLU A 329 0.17 -7.85 -11.25
CA GLU A 329 1.10 -7.80 -12.37
C GLU A 329 0.55 -6.97 -13.53
N LEU A 330 -0.75 -7.05 -13.78
CA LEU A 330 -1.43 -6.16 -14.75
C LEU A 330 -1.45 -4.70 -14.29
N TYR A 331 -1.55 -4.46 -12.98
CA TYR A 331 -1.45 -3.13 -12.39
C TYR A 331 -0.07 -2.50 -12.61
N ASP A 332 0.99 -3.28 -12.43
CA ASP A 332 2.39 -2.85 -12.63
C ASP A 332 2.82 -2.78 -14.12
N SER A 333 2.06 -3.40 -15.01
CA SER A 333 2.44 -3.44 -16.43
C SER A 333 2.21 -2.09 -17.09
N PRO A 334 3.16 -1.58 -17.89
CA PRO A 334 2.93 -0.41 -18.71
C PRO A 334 1.70 -0.64 -19.58
N VAL A 335 0.80 0.34 -19.63
CA VAL A 335 -0.32 0.30 -20.56
C VAL A 335 0.26 0.61 -21.93
N ASP A 336 0.29 -0.35 -22.85
CA ASP A 336 0.54 -0.08 -24.24
C ASP A 336 -0.57 0.86 -24.75
N VAL A 337 -0.21 2.11 -24.95
CA VAL A 337 -1.09 3.13 -25.52
C VAL A 337 -0.95 2.99 -27.05
N GLU A 338 -1.86 2.23 -27.70
CA GLU A 338 -2.03 2.31 -29.14
C GLU A 338 -2.69 3.64 -29.56
#